data_a7cd1772672e9ad362d11cdc46bb4080
#
_entry.id   a7cd1772672e9ad362d11cdc46bb4080
#
_cell.length_a   1.000
_cell.length_b   1.000
_cell.length_c   1.000
_cell.angle_alpha   90.00
_cell.angle_beta   90.00
_cell.angle_gamma   90.00
#
_symmetry.space_group_name_H-M   'P 1'
#
loop_
_entity.id
_entity.type
_entity.pdbx_description
1 polymer ?
#
loop_
_entity_poly.entity_id
_entity_poly.type
_entity_poly.pdbx_seq_one_letter_code
_entity_poly.pdbx_strand_id
1 'polypeptide(L)'
;KEQRTKSKDISPTTDQTNQNSLDSWFLAPGSSILVPVTMLEEEVYKAEICTYLARKTGAHLILLRANDYGSKAKRNTQRIITHIQTIAERTGETITYEERIAKGDSFHIHKELHLIASSPDSPIALTLLTASREYGLDDWLFGPPEQYVICHSHVPVMLVNPRADLFSLCD
;
A
#
# COMPACT_ATOMS: atom_id res chain seq x y z
N LYS A 1 -58.16 -11.19 46.32
CA LYS A 1 -56.90 -10.38 46.21
C LYS A 1 -56.12 -10.93 45.00
N GLU A 2 -56.36 -10.27 43.85
CA GLU A 2 -55.63 -10.56 42.62
C GLU A 2 -54.34 -9.75 42.63
N GLN A 3 -53.22 -10.43 42.41
CA GLN A 3 -51.92 -9.79 42.11
C GLN A 3 -51.66 -9.87 40.61
N ARG A 4 -51.70 -8.68 39.99
CA ARG A 4 -51.46 -8.47 38.58
C ARG A 4 -49.93 -8.35 38.37
N THR A 5 -49.32 -9.33 37.77
CA THR A 5 -47.91 -9.32 37.34
C THR A 5 -47.78 -8.51 36.05
N LYS A 6 -47.00 -7.42 36.12
CA LYS A 6 -46.59 -6.64 34.95
C LYS A 6 -45.49 -7.39 34.18
N SER A 7 -45.77 -7.79 32.97
CA SER A 7 -44.75 -8.20 32.02
C SER A 7 -43.96 -6.99 31.53
N LYS A 8 -42.64 -7.05 31.67
CA LYS A 8 -41.71 -6.08 31.10
C LYS A 8 -41.44 -6.48 29.66
N ASP A 9 -41.88 -5.63 28.73
CA ASP A 9 -41.47 -5.72 27.33
C ASP A 9 -39.98 -5.39 27.23
N ILE A 10 -39.19 -6.39 26.86
CA ILE A 10 -37.77 -6.22 26.50
C ILE A 10 -37.76 -6.05 24.99
N SER A 11 -37.58 -4.81 24.56
CA SER A 11 -37.29 -4.49 23.17
C SER A 11 -35.88 -4.99 22.82
N PRO A 12 -35.66 -5.68 21.69
CA PRO A 12 -34.31 -6.02 21.27
C PRO A 12 -33.59 -4.78 20.78
N THR A 13 -32.63 -4.31 21.56
CA THR A 13 -31.68 -3.32 21.12
C THR A 13 -30.83 -3.96 20.03
N THR A 14 -31.02 -3.52 18.78
CA THR A 14 -30.25 -3.93 17.64
C THR A 14 -28.85 -3.35 17.77
N ASP A 15 -27.89 -4.19 18.12
CA ASP A 15 -26.45 -3.89 18.05
C ASP A 15 -26.03 -3.73 16.57
N GLN A 16 -26.20 -2.54 16.01
CA GLN A 16 -25.69 -2.18 14.67
C GLN A 16 -24.35 -1.42 14.72
N THR A 17 -23.61 -1.48 15.82
CA THR A 17 -22.43 -0.61 16.01
C THR A 17 -21.09 -1.31 15.84
N ASN A 18 -21.01 -2.58 15.42
CA ASN A 18 -19.74 -3.31 15.45
C ASN A 18 -19.20 -3.83 14.10
N GLN A 19 -19.83 -3.52 12.96
CA GLN A 19 -19.30 -3.96 11.66
C GLN A 19 -18.39 -2.93 10.99
N ASN A 20 -18.43 -1.65 11.41
CA ASN A 20 -17.60 -0.58 10.79
C ASN A 20 -16.22 -0.36 11.44
N SER A 21 -15.88 -1.09 12.52
CA SER A 21 -14.64 -0.81 13.25
C SER A 21 -13.42 -1.59 12.79
N LEU A 22 -13.60 -2.67 12.05
CA LEU A 22 -12.49 -3.48 11.54
C LEU A 22 -11.94 -2.95 10.19
N ASP A 23 -12.79 -2.31 9.38
CA ASP A 23 -12.38 -1.79 8.07
C ASP A 23 -11.59 -0.47 8.15
N SER A 24 -11.64 0.23 9.29
CA SER A 24 -10.98 1.53 9.47
C SER A 24 -9.56 1.46 10.01
N TRP A 25 -9.06 0.28 10.38
CA TRP A 25 -7.77 0.16 11.06
C TRP A 25 -6.56 0.24 10.13
N PHE A 26 -6.72 -0.12 8.87
CA PHE A 26 -5.58 -0.19 7.95
C PHE A 26 -5.35 1.09 7.15
N LEU A 27 -6.40 1.73 6.67
CA LEU A 27 -6.27 2.93 5.83
C LEU A 27 -7.42 3.89 6.15
N ALA A 28 -7.23 4.76 7.13
CA ALA A 28 -8.18 5.82 7.44
C ALA A 28 -8.33 6.79 6.26
N PRO A 29 -9.49 7.45 6.08
CA PRO A 29 -9.65 8.50 5.07
C PRO A 29 -8.55 9.56 5.20
N GLY A 30 -7.90 9.91 4.09
CA GLY A 30 -6.77 10.85 4.08
C GLY A 30 -5.40 10.19 4.30
N SER A 31 -5.35 8.86 4.51
CA SER A 31 -4.09 8.11 4.56
C SER A 31 -3.41 8.06 3.20
N SER A 32 -2.09 7.82 3.23
CA SER A 32 -1.29 7.62 2.03
C SER A 32 -0.67 6.22 2.00
N ILE A 33 -0.51 5.69 0.79
CA ILE A 33 0.24 4.46 0.52
C ILE A 33 1.57 4.87 -0.12
N LEU A 34 2.68 4.49 0.50
CA LEU A 34 4.02 4.73 -0.03
C LEU A 34 4.42 3.58 -0.96
N VAL A 35 4.70 3.91 -2.20
CA VAL A 35 5.02 2.96 -3.28
C VAL A 35 6.40 3.31 -3.85
N PRO A 36 7.49 2.71 -3.35
CA PRO A 36 8.81 2.90 -3.93
C PRO A 36 8.86 2.28 -5.34
N VAL A 37 9.55 2.95 -6.24
CA VAL A 37 9.71 2.50 -7.63
C VAL A 37 11.19 2.55 -8.01
N THR A 38 11.77 1.38 -8.23
CA THR A 38 13.17 1.18 -8.57
C THR A 38 13.36 0.88 -10.07
N MET A 39 14.59 0.59 -10.47
CA MET A 39 14.91 0.21 -11.85
C MET A 39 14.52 -1.24 -12.21
N LEU A 40 14.07 -2.04 -11.24
CA LEU A 40 13.68 -3.44 -11.47
C LEU A 40 12.40 -3.48 -12.32
N GLU A 41 12.34 -4.39 -13.30
CA GLU A 41 11.17 -4.48 -14.19
C GLU A 41 9.91 -4.96 -13.47
N GLU A 42 10.08 -5.72 -12.42
CA GLU A 42 9.02 -6.25 -11.55
C GLU A 42 8.23 -5.17 -10.81
N GLU A 43 8.76 -3.95 -10.72
CA GLU A 43 8.10 -2.83 -10.05
C GLU A 43 6.72 -2.50 -10.63
N VAL A 44 6.51 -2.79 -11.90
CA VAL A 44 5.23 -2.53 -12.57
C VAL A 44 4.08 -3.40 -12.06
N TYR A 45 4.38 -4.57 -11.46
CA TYR A 45 3.34 -5.44 -10.89
C TYR A 45 2.63 -4.81 -9.68
N LYS A 46 3.24 -3.83 -9.04
CA LYS A 46 2.58 -3.05 -7.96
C LYS A 46 1.43 -2.18 -8.47
N ALA A 47 1.41 -1.85 -9.76
CA ALA A 47 0.42 -0.93 -10.33
C ALA A 47 -1.01 -1.38 -10.04
N GLU A 48 -1.31 -2.66 -10.25
CA GLU A 48 -2.65 -3.19 -10.02
C GLU A 48 -3.05 -3.13 -8.54
N ILE A 49 -2.18 -3.63 -7.67
CA ILE A 49 -2.47 -3.69 -6.23
C ILE A 49 -2.59 -2.30 -5.62
N CYS A 50 -1.65 -1.37 -5.90
CA CYS A 50 -1.74 -0.02 -5.34
C CYS A 50 -2.97 0.73 -5.86
N THR A 51 -3.31 0.55 -7.14
CA THR A 51 -4.52 1.13 -7.74
C THR A 51 -5.79 0.57 -7.09
N TYR A 52 -5.86 -0.75 -6.92
CA TYR A 52 -6.98 -1.40 -6.26
C TYR A 52 -7.16 -0.90 -4.82
N LEU A 53 -6.08 -0.86 -4.03
CA LEU A 53 -6.12 -0.38 -2.66
C LEU A 53 -6.56 1.08 -2.58
N ALA A 54 -5.98 1.96 -3.41
CA ALA A 54 -6.36 3.38 -3.45
C ALA A 54 -7.84 3.58 -3.77
N ARG A 55 -8.38 2.81 -4.72
CA ARG A 55 -9.81 2.85 -5.08
C ARG A 55 -10.71 2.41 -3.92
N LYS A 56 -10.35 1.32 -3.24
CA LYS A 56 -11.18 0.75 -2.16
C LYS A 56 -11.15 1.58 -0.88
N THR A 57 -10.06 2.28 -0.62
CA THR A 57 -9.84 2.99 0.65
C THR A 57 -9.90 4.51 0.52
N GLY A 58 -9.81 5.04 -0.70
CA GLY A 58 -9.65 6.48 -0.94
C GLY A 58 -8.25 7.00 -0.56
N ALA A 59 -7.28 6.11 -0.33
CA ALA A 59 -5.92 6.50 0.03
C ALA A 59 -5.19 7.19 -1.13
N HIS A 60 -4.34 8.15 -0.79
CA HIS A 60 -3.47 8.83 -1.73
C HIS A 60 -2.20 8.00 -2.01
N LEU A 61 -1.78 7.90 -3.27
CA LEU A 61 -0.58 7.16 -3.64
C LEU A 61 0.63 8.09 -3.71
N ILE A 62 1.69 7.75 -2.99
CA ILE A 62 2.99 8.43 -3.09
C ILE A 62 3.95 7.50 -3.83
N LEU A 63 4.17 7.78 -5.13
CA LEU A 63 5.12 7.04 -5.95
C LEU A 63 6.52 7.60 -5.72
N LEU A 64 7.30 6.94 -4.86
CA LEU A 64 8.66 7.36 -4.54
C LEU A 64 9.64 6.74 -5.53
N ARG A 65 9.99 7.50 -6.56
CA ARG A 65 10.89 7.05 -7.62
C ARG A 65 12.36 7.17 -7.19
N ALA A 66 13.10 6.08 -7.34
CA ALA A 66 14.55 6.07 -7.14
C ALA A 66 15.27 7.07 -8.10
N ASN A 67 16.33 7.68 -7.59
CA ASN A 67 17.11 8.68 -8.33
C ASN A 67 18.28 8.03 -9.07
N ASP A 68 17.97 7.10 -9.96
CA ASP A 68 18.98 6.41 -10.79
C ASP A 68 19.46 7.30 -11.95
N TYR A 69 20.69 7.12 -12.35
CA TYR A 69 21.25 7.76 -13.57
C TYR A 69 20.56 7.32 -14.86
N GLY A 70 19.91 6.16 -14.86
CA GLY A 70 19.20 5.61 -16.01
C GLY A 70 17.73 6.01 -16.08
N SER A 71 17.09 5.65 -17.19
CA SER A 71 15.64 5.93 -17.39
C SER A 71 14.71 4.81 -16.89
N LYS A 72 15.24 3.70 -16.34
CA LYS A 72 14.43 2.53 -15.99
C LYS A 72 13.42 2.83 -14.88
N ALA A 73 13.85 3.39 -13.75
CA ALA A 73 12.94 3.77 -12.66
C ALA A 73 11.89 4.78 -13.14
N LYS A 74 12.28 5.77 -13.94
CA LYS A 74 11.34 6.73 -14.54
C LYS A 74 10.31 6.06 -15.44
N ARG A 75 10.74 5.11 -16.28
CA ARG A 75 9.81 4.34 -17.15
C ARG A 75 8.85 3.48 -16.33
N ASN A 76 9.34 2.84 -15.27
CA ASN A 76 8.50 2.05 -14.38
C ASN A 76 7.45 2.93 -13.70
N THR A 77 7.85 4.08 -13.16
CA THR A 77 6.91 5.05 -12.58
C THR A 77 5.86 5.48 -13.61
N GLN A 78 6.27 5.80 -14.83
CA GLN A 78 5.32 6.21 -15.87
C GLN A 78 4.34 5.08 -16.24
N ARG A 79 4.78 3.83 -16.28
CA ARG A 79 3.89 2.67 -16.52
C ARG A 79 2.87 2.51 -15.39
N ILE A 80 3.29 2.70 -14.14
CA ILE A 80 2.36 2.68 -12.99
C ILE A 80 1.35 3.82 -13.09
N ILE A 81 1.80 5.04 -13.39
CA ILE A 81 0.92 6.21 -13.58
C ILE A 81 -0.08 5.96 -14.72
N THR A 82 0.39 5.45 -15.86
CA THR A 82 -0.50 5.13 -16.99
C THR A 82 -1.55 4.11 -16.60
N HIS A 83 -1.18 3.09 -15.82
CA HIS A 83 -2.15 2.10 -15.32
C HIS A 83 -3.20 2.76 -14.41
N ILE A 84 -2.77 3.60 -13.45
CA ILE A 84 -3.68 4.33 -12.55
C ILE A 84 -4.68 5.17 -13.37
N GLN A 85 -4.19 5.93 -14.36
CA GLN A 85 -5.02 6.79 -15.22
C GLN A 85 -6.01 5.96 -16.04
N THR A 86 -5.56 4.86 -16.66
CA THR A 86 -6.41 3.96 -17.43
C THR A 86 -7.54 3.38 -16.58
N ILE A 87 -7.25 2.97 -15.35
CA ILE A 87 -8.27 2.45 -14.43
C ILE A 87 -9.23 3.55 -14.01
N ALA A 88 -8.73 4.73 -13.65
CA ALA A 88 -9.56 5.88 -13.27
C ALA A 88 -10.54 6.27 -14.40
N GLU A 89 -10.06 6.35 -15.63
CA GLU A 89 -10.90 6.63 -16.81
C GLU A 89 -11.95 5.54 -17.04
N ARG A 90 -11.55 4.26 -16.95
CA ARG A 90 -12.45 3.13 -17.17
C ARG A 90 -13.56 3.03 -16.13
N THR A 91 -13.25 3.38 -14.88
CA THR A 91 -14.19 3.25 -13.75
C THR A 91 -14.94 4.53 -13.40
N GLY A 92 -14.50 5.69 -13.93
CA GLY A 92 -15.01 6.99 -13.54
C GLY A 92 -14.67 7.40 -12.09
N GLU A 93 -13.75 6.68 -11.44
CA GLU A 93 -13.34 6.96 -10.06
C GLU A 93 -12.13 7.88 -10.03
N THR A 94 -12.04 8.73 -9.00
CA THR A 94 -10.87 9.59 -8.78
C THR A 94 -9.84 8.84 -7.94
N ILE A 95 -8.65 8.64 -8.51
CA ILE A 95 -7.50 8.06 -7.81
C ILE A 95 -6.44 9.16 -7.69
N THR A 96 -6.11 9.56 -6.48
CA THR A 96 -5.13 10.62 -6.24
C THR A 96 -3.75 10.04 -6.08
N TYR A 97 -2.76 10.65 -6.73
CA TYR A 97 -1.36 10.23 -6.62
C TYR A 97 -0.42 11.42 -6.81
N GLU A 98 0.79 11.28 -6.30
CA GLU A 98 1.92 12.16 -6.57
C GLU A 98 3.20 11.36 -6.84
N GLU A 99 4.08 11.90 -7.68
CA GLU A 99 5.44 11.40 -7.86
C GLU A 99 6.40 12.21 -7.01
N ARG A 100 7.20 11.50 -6.20
CA ARG A 100 8.35 12.08 -5.48
C ARG A 100 9.62 11.41 -5.96
N ILE A 101 10.71 12.19 -6.03
CA ILE A 101 12.03 11.67 -6.37
C ILE A 101 12.79 11.43 -5.06
N ALA A 102 13.23 10.20 -4.85
CA ALA A 102 14.08 9.84 -3.72
C ALA A 102 15.45 10.52 -3.83
N LYS A 103 16.10 10.71 -2.71
CA LYS A 103 17.51 11.17 -2.67
C LYS A 103 18.44 10.03 -3.09
N GLY A 104 18.09 8.79 -2.72
CA GLY A 104 18.83 7.58 -3.05
C GLY A 104 18.44 6.98 -4.40
N ASP A 105 19.36 6.20 -4.95
CA ASP A 105 19.13 5.33 -6.10
C ASP A 105 18.37 4.05 -5.70
N SER A 106 18.16 3.15 -6.67
CA SER A 106 17.44 1.89 -6.45
C SER A 106 18.06 0.99 -5.37
N PHE A 107 19.35 1.10 -5.11
CA PHE A 107 20.05 0.31 -4.07
C PHE A 107 19.93 0.92 -2.67
N HIS A 108 19.70 2.23 -2.58
CA HIS A 108 19.71 2.96 -1.31
C HIS A 108 18.33 3.51 -0.90
N ILE A 109 17.33 3.42 -1.75
CA ILE A 109 15.97 3.94 -1.51
C ILE A 109 15.35 3.40 -0.21
N HIS A 110 15.68 2.17 0.18
CA HIS A 110 15.17 1.53 1.39
C HIS A 110 15.47 2.31 2.69
N LYS A 111 16.59 3.02 2.74
CA LYS A 111 16.94 3.87 3.90
C LYS A 111 16.04 5.09 3.99
N GLU A 112 15.65 5.65 2.86
CA GLU A 112 14.75 6.81 2.80
C GLU A 112 13.31 6.43 3.13
N LEU A 113 12.86 5.22 2.72
CA LEU A 113 11.53 4.71 3.04
C LEU A 113 11.28 4.70 4.54
N HIS A 114 12.26 4.22 5.30
CA HIS A 114 12.17 4.19 6.75
C HIS A 114 11.99 5.61 7.33
N LEU A 115 12.77 6.59 6.87
CA LEU A 115 12.68 7.97 7.36
C LEU A 115 11.33 8.62 7.03
N ILE A 116 10.81 8.40 5.82
CA ILE A 116 9.53 8.94 5.38
C ILE A 116 8.37 8.33 6.18
N ALA A 117 8.38 7.00 6.33
CA ALA A 117 7.31 6.28 7.02
C ALA A 117 7.32 6.50 8.55
N SER A 118 8.48 6.78 9.14
CA SER A 118 8.65 6.94 10.59
C SER A 118 8.44 8.37 11.10
N SER A 119 8.20 9.32 10.20
CA SER A 119 7.92 10.70 10.63
C SER A 119 6.62 10.75 11.44
N PRO A 120 6.59 11.39 12.62
CA PRO A 120 5.39 11.49 13.46
C PRO A 120 4.18 12.11 12.74
N ASP A 121 4.44 13.02 11.81
CA ASP A 121 3.42 13.72 11.02
C ASP A 121 3.17 13.07 9.65
N SER A 122 3.71 11.86 9.44
CA SER A 122 3.57 11.17 8.16
C SER A 122 2.14 10.66 7.98
N PRO A 123 1.48 11.01 6.86
CA PRO A 123 0.17 10.47 6.53
C PRO A 123 0.23 9.02 6.03
N ILE A 124 1.43 8.41 6.01
CA ILE A 124 1.64 7.08 5.45
C ILE A 124 1.08 6.03 6.40
N ALA A 125 0.16 5.24 5.90
CA ALA A 125 -0.45 4.13 6.63
C ALA A 125 -0.03 2.75 6.12
N LEU A 126 0.62 2.69 4.95
CA LEU A 126 1.08 1.45 4.34
C LEU A 126 2.28 1.72 3.43
N THR A 127 3.27 0.84 3.46
CA THR A 127 4.36 0.79 2.46
C THR A 127 4.19 -0.45 1.60
N LEU A 128 4.21 -0.29 0.27
CA LEU A 128 4.02 -1.38 -0.70
C LEU A 128 5.33 -1.68 -1.43
N LEU A 129 5.94 -2.83 -1.13
CA LEU A 129 7.20 -3.26 -1.73
C LEU A 129 6.98 -4.39 -2.74
N THR A 130 7.89 -4.52 -3.71
CA THR A 130 8.01 -5.73 -4.52
C THR A 130 8.95 -6.70 -3.83
N ALA A 131 8.56 -7.95 -3.68
CA ALA A 131 9.45 -8.98 -3.16
C ALA A 131 10.54 -9.32 -4.19
N SER A 132 11.78 -9.50 -3.75
CA SER A 132 12.87 -9.94 -4.61
C SER A 132 12.60 -11.34 -5.14
N ARG A 133 12.86 -11.56 -6.44
CA ARG A 133 12.73 -12.89 -7.07
C ARG A 133 13.90 -13.80 -6.80
N GLU A 134 15.08 -13.22 -6.75
CA GLU A 134 16.35 -13.93 -6.64
C GLU A 134 17.16 -13.34 -5.50
N TYR A 135 17.61 -14.19 -4.63
CA TYR A 135 18.57 -13.82 -3.59
C TYR A 135 19.97 -13.93 -4.18
N GLY A 136 20.67 -12.79 -4.26
CA GLY A 136 22.08 -12.74 -4.62
C GLY A 136 22.99 -13.13 -3.45
N LEU A 137 24.29 -13.24 -3.71
CA LEU A 137 25.29 -13.43 -2.64
C LEU A 137 25.28 -12.28 -1.62
N ASP A 138 24.98 -11.07 -2.08
CA ASP A 138 24.87 -9.88 -1.24
C ASP A 138 23.68 -9.99 -0.28
N ASP A 139 22.55 -10.51 -0.76
CA ASP A 139 21.36 -10.74 0.07
C ASP A 139 21.58 -11.83 1.11
N TRP A 140 22.42 -12.83 0.78
CA TRP A 140 22.82 -13.88 1.72
C TRP A 140 23.71 -13.35 2.86
N LEU A 141 24.58 -12.37 2.55
CA LEU A 141 25.49 -11.78 3.55
C LEU A 141 24.86 -10.66 4.39
N PHE A 142 23.99 -9.85 3.79
CA PHE A 142 23.47 -8.63 4.39
C PHE A 142 21.94 -8.63 4.59
N GLY A 143 21.27 -9.67 4.10
CA GLY A 143 19.81 -9.74 4.01
C GLY A 143 19.24 -8.91 2.85
N PRO A 144 18.07 -9.28 2.32
CA PRO A 144 17.44 -8.54 1.23
C PRO A 144 17.03 -7.14 1.70
N PRO A 145 17.07 -6.12 0.82
CA PRO A 145 16.71 -4.74 1.15
C PRO A 145 15.31 -4.60 1.77
N GLU A 146 14.37 -5.47 1.38
CA GLU A 146 13.01 -5.52 1.91
C GLU A 146 13.01 -5.87 3.39
N GLN A 147 13.89 -6.76 3.83
CA GLN A 147 14.01 -7.16 5.24
C GLN A 147 14.35 -5.94 6.11
N TYR A 148 15.23 -5.07 5.62
CA TYR A 148 15.56 -3.85 6.35
C TYR A 148 14.31 -2.99 6.57
N VAL A 149 13.51 -2.77 5.51
CA VAL A 149 12.28 -1.97 5.62
C VAL A 149 11.28 -2.63 6.54
N ILE A 150 11.06 -3.95 6.42
CA ILE A 150 10.12 -4.70 7.26
C ILE A 150 10.49 -4.60 8.74
N CYS A 151 11.78 -4.79 9.08
CA CYS A 151 12.23 -4.79 10.47
C CYS A 151 12.26 -3.41 11.12
N HIS A 152 12.34 -2.33 10.33
CA HIS A 152 12.49 -0.97 10.84
C HIS A 152 11.29 -0.07 10.56
N SER A 153 10.27 -0.56 9.85
CA SER A 153 9.09 0.24 9.53
C SER A 153 8.18 0.38 10.75
N HIS A 154 7.68 1.59 10.99
CA HIS A 154 6.64 1.87 11.98
C HIS A 154 5.23 1.76 11.41
N VAL A 155 5.11 1.54 10.10
CA VAL A 155 3.84 1.31 9.41
C VAL A 155 3.83 -0.09 8.80
N PRO A 156 2.66 -0.69 8.58
CA PRO A 156 2.55 -1.96 7.88
C PRO A 156 3.29 -1.96 6.55
N VAL A 157 3.93 -3.07 6.22
CA VAL A 157 4.61 -3.29 4.94
C VAL A 157 3.93 -4.45 4.23
N MET A 158 3.47 -4.21 3.02
CA MET A 158 2.91 -5.23 2.14
C MET A 158 3.91 -5.59 1.06
N LEU A 159 4.21 -6.87 0.92
CA LEU A 159 5.06 -7.39 -0.15
C LEU A 159 4.19 -7.89 -1.31
N VAL A 160 4.45 -7.38 -2.50
CA VAL A 160 3.86 -7.85 -3.76
C VAL A 160 4.79 -8.88 -4.38
N ASN A 161 4.27 -10.09 -4.57
CA ASN A 161 5.02 -11.12 -5.30
C ASN A 161 5.00 -10.78 -6.81
N PRO A 162 6.16 -10.67 -7.47
CA PRO A 162 6.25 -10.28 -8.88
C PRO A 162 5.92 -11.43 -9.86
N ARG A 163 5.22 -12.46 -9.43
CA ARG A 163 4.83 -13.58 -10.30
C ARG A 163 3.61 -13.22 -11.13
N ALA A 164 3.79 -13.11 -12.45
CA ALA A 164 2.73 -12.78 -13.40
C ALA A 164 1.59 -13.83 -13.46
N ASP A 165 1.91 -15.09 -13.14
CA ASP A 165 0.95 -16.21 -13.14
C ASP A 165 -0.08 -16.14 -11.98
N LEU A 166 0.14 -15.30 -10.99
CA LEU A 166 -0.79 -15.12 -9.87
C LEU A 166 -1.84 -14.03 -10.12
N PHE A 167 -1.62 -13.16 -11.10
CA PHE A 167 -2.52 -12.04 -11.40
C PHE A 167 -3.70 -12.41 -12.32
N SER A 168 -3.68 -13.59 -12.93
CA SER A 168 -4.78 -14.09 -13.78
C SER A 168 -6.01 -14.59 -13.00
N LEU A 169 -5.99 -14.52 -11.68
CA LEU A 169 -7.08 -15.00 -10.82
C LEU A 169 -8.04 -13.90 -10.37
N CYS A 170 -7.85 -12.66 -10.80
CA CYS A 170 -8.64 -11.49 -10.38
C CYS A 170 -9.50 -10.88 -11.51
N ASP A 171 -9.77 -11.64 -12.57
CA ASP A 171 -10.71 -11.23 -13.64
C ASP A 171 -12.19 -11.53 -13.24
#